data_d6756fee1f7480e18c45b73c08de35a1
#
_entry.id   d6756fee1f7480e18c45b73c08de35a1
#
_cell.length_a   1.000
_cell.length_b   1.000
_cell.length_c   1.000
_cell.angle_alpha   90.00
_cell.angle_beta   90.00
_cell.angle_gamma   90.00
#
_symmetry.space_group_name_H-M   'P 1'
#
loop_
_entity.id
_entity.type
_entity.pdbx_description
1 polymer ?
#
loop_
_entity_poly.entity_id
_entity_poly.type
_entity_poly.pdbx_seq_one_letter_code
_entity_poly.pdbx_strand_id
1 'polypeptide(L)'
;MKEFINNLEVCLPGYRVLNREDNLNFYRDVLGMKVLHEENAEAFLSGHEAKQPRLILEESPGVVPVQGVKKHGRTVIQADEDEIEQLLARNLDQVTHLYQVKDSWAFEAVSPENDVFLMVAVNDWSDLTEVAKADVDFDEGEFSGLSDFAVKEVQINIAEKSIISEYEKILGVKAQGNLLDLSGLHLVFCQNDGPDLTANMDEKLDLMLLRFQVSPSFDLAQFANDLPNEKLYLDKKAKTLAIDIPQHMELWFTKQGL
;
A
#
# COMPACT_ATOMS: atom_id res chain seq x y z
N MET A 1 0.76 11.92 -21.14
CA MET A 1 0.23 10.85 -20.30
C MET A 1 1.15 9.63 -20.17
N LYS A 2 1.87 9.16 -21.17
CA LYS A 2 2.93 8.14 -21.00
C LYS A 2 4.12 8.59 -20.12
N GLU A 3 4.24 9.89 -19.85
CA GLU A 3 5.33 10.46 -19.06
C GLU A 3 5.28 10.11 -17.57
N PHE A 4 4.08 9.98 -16.96
CA PHE A 4 3.96 9.67 -15.53
C PHE A 4 4.60 8.32 -15.19
N ILE A 5 4.24 7.24 -15.90
CA ILE A 5 4.75 5.90 -15.60
C ILE A 5 6.27 5.81 -15.71
N ASN A 6 6.86 6.49 -16.70
CA ASN A 6 8.31 6.50 -16.89
C ASN A 6 9.04 7.31 -15.81
N ASN A 7 8.31 8.09 -15.01
CA ASN A 7 8.83 8.91 -13.93
C ASN A 7 8.39 8.42 -12.54
N LEU A 8 7.55 7.39 -12.47
CA LEU A 8 7.14 6.77 -11.21
C LEU A 8 8.33 6.03 -10.60
N GLU A 9 8.67 6.37 -9.36
CA GLU A 9 9.76 5.74 -8.62
C GLU A 9 9.24 4.78 -7.56
N VAL A 10 8.24 5.23 -6.78
CA VAL A 10 7.67 4.45 -5.69
C VAL A 10 6.22 4.86 -5.45
N CYS A 11 5.39 3.92 -5.00
CA CYS A 11 4.06 4.19 -4.47
C CYS A 11 4.03 3.86 -2.97
N LEU A 12 3.55 4.81 -2.18
CA LEU A 12 3.32 4.66 -0.76
C LEU A 12 1.81 4.64 -0.50
N PRO A 13 1.21 3.50 -0.22
CA PRO A 13 -0.15 3.48 0.29
C PRO A 13 -0.18 4.08 1.70
N GLY A 14 -1.20 4.88 1.99
CA GLY A 14 -1.41 5.54 3.27
C GLY A 14 -2.67 5.02 3.95
N TYR A 15 -2.53 4.56 5.20
CA TYR A 15 -3.61 3.98 5.98
C TYR A 15 -3.91 4.84 7.20
N ARG A 16 -5.20 5.02 7.48
CA ARG A 16 -5.66 5.63 8.71
C ARG A 16 -5.77 4.61 9.82
N VAL A 17 -5.17 4.91 10.97
CA VAL A 17 -5.13 4.03 12.13
C VAL A 17 -5.66 4.76 13.38
N LEU A 18 -6.31 4.02 14.27
CA LEU A 18 -6.87 4.58 15.51
C LEU A 18 -5.77 4.87 16.53
N ASN A 19 -4.88 3.92 16.72
CA ASN A 19 -3.77 3.98 17.67
C ASN A 19 -2.47 3.67 16.93
N ARG A 20 -1.60 4.68 16.84
CA ARG A 20 -0.35 4.55 16.10
C ARG A 20 0.57 3.51 16.70
N GLU A 21 0.71 3.47 18.03
CA GLU A 21 1.64 2.56 18.69
C GLU A 21 1.25 1.09 18.50
N ASP A 22 -0.03 0.75 18.65
CA ASP A 22 -0.52 -0.62 18.42
C ASP A 22 -0.27 -1.06 16.97
N ASN A 23 -0.48 -0.15 16.02
CA ASN A 23 -0.20 -0.42 14.62
C ASN A 23 1.30 -0.51 14.35
N LEU A 24 2.13 0.39 14.88
CA LEU A 24 3.58 0.33 14.71
C LEU A 24 4.16 -0.98 15.25
N ASN A 25 3.62 -1.52 16.35
CA ASN A 25 4.01 -2.84 16.84
C ASN A 25 3.74 -3.93 15.81
N PHE A 26 2.55 -3.94 15.18
CA PHE A 26 2.25 -4.89 14.11
C PHE A 26 3.20 -4.76 12.92
N TYR A 27 3.38 -3.55 12.39
CA TYR A 27 4.25 -3.34 11.22
C TYR A 27 5.73 -3.65 11.51
N ARG A 28 6.20 -3.38 12.74
CA ARG A 28 7.56 -3.68 13.15
C ARG A 28 7.76 -5.17 13.44
N ASP A 29 6.90 -5.72 14.29
CA ASP A 29 7.14 -7.04 14.85
C ASP A 29 6.67 -8.16 13.90
N VAL A 30 5.52 -7.98 13.21
CA VAL A 30 4.97 -8.98 12.29
C VAL A 30 5.47 -8.82 10.87
N LEU A 31 5.53 -7.58 10.35
CA LEU A 31 5.95 -7.31 8.97
C LEU A 31 7.43 -6.89 8.84
N GLY A 32 8.18 -6.78 9.94
CA GLY A 32 9.61 -6.52 9.93
C GLY A 32 10.03 -5.12 9.47
N MET A 33 9.12 -4.15 9.51
CA MET A 33 9.38 -2.78 9.08
C MET A 33 9.97 -1.93 10.19
N LYS A 34 10.59 -0.80 9.85
CA LYS A 34 10.97 0.24 10.81
C LYS A 34 10.27 1.55 10.50
N VAL A 35 10.14 2.39 11.52
CA VAL A 35 9.81 3.81 11.35
C VAL A 35 11.04 4.52 10.83
N LEU A 36 10.94 5.10 9.63
CA LEU A 36 12.02 5.92 9.05
C LEU A 36 12.02 7.33 9.65
N HIS A 37 10.85 7.94 9.75
CA HIS A 37 10.62 9.20 10.44
C HIS A 37 9.12 9.36 10.76
N GLU A 38 8.82 10.31 11.63
CA GLU A 38 7.46 10.72 11.98
C GLU A 38 7.30 12.22 11.74
N GLU A 39 6.14 12.61 11.23
CA GLU A 39 5.78 14.01 11.02
C GLU A 39 4.31 14.23 11.39
N ASN A 40 4.05 15.04 12.44
CA ASN A 40 2.70 15.27 12.98
C ASN A 40 1.99 13.95 13.34
N ALA A 41 0.88 13.66 12.67
CA ALA A 41 0.09 12.42 12.85
C ALA A 41 0.61 11.25 11.99
N GLU A 42 1.52 11.51 11.04
CA GLU A 42 2.02 10.51 10.10
C GLU A 42 3.29 9.81 10.61
N ALA A 43 3.36 8.50 10.41
CA ALA A 43 4.56 7.70 10.53
C ALA A 43 4.90 7.10 9.15
N PHE A 44 6.15 7.25 8.75
CA PHE A 44 6.66 6.77 7.47
C PHE A 44 7.48 5.50 7.69
N LEU A 45 7.01 4.39 7.13
CA LEU A 45 7.60 3.08 7.31
C LEU A 45 8.50 2.68 6.14
N SER A 46 9.53 1.92 6.45
CA SER A 46 10.58 1.53 5.51
C SER A 46 11.25 0.21 5.92
N GLY A 47 12.11 -0.35 5.08
CA GLY A 47 13.08 -1.37 5.48
C GLY A 47 14.26 -0.76 6.24
N HIS A 48 15.01 -1.60 6.95
CA HIS A 48 16.09 -1.17 7.86
C HIS A 48 17.28 -0.52 7.13
N GLU A 49 17.53 -0.88 5.88
CA GLU A 49 18.58 -0.32 5.03
C GLU A 49 18.07 0.70 4.02
N ALA A 50 16.75 0.76 3.81
CA ALA A 50 16.13 1.68 2.88
C ALA A 50 16.19 3.12 3.39
N LYS A 51 16.38 4.05 2.45
CA LYS A 51 16.46 5.51 2.72
C LYS A 51 15.16 6.24 2.37
N GLN A 52 14.23 5.54 1.75
CA GLN A 52 12.97 6.07 1.28
C GLN A 52 11.81 5.36 1.99
N PRO A 53 10.74 6.06 2.32
CA PRO A 53 9.56 5.43 2.85
C PRO A 53 8.90 4.53 1.80
N ARG A 54 8.16 3.53 2.28
CA ARG A 54 7.39 2.57 1.47
C ARG A 54 5.92 2.56 1.81
N LEU A 55 5.55 3.06 3.01
CA LEU A 55 4.19 3.02 3.52
C LEU A 55 3.99 4.19 4.50
N ILE A 56 2.75 4.64 4.65
CA ILE A 56 2.37 5.75 5.53
C ILE A 56 1.26 5.26 6.47
N LEU A 57 1.39 5.58 7.75
CA LEU A 57 0.31 5.47 8.73
C LEU A 57 -0.05 6.86 9.24
N GLU A 58 -1.33 7.20 9.24
CA GLU A 58 -1.84 8.44 9.85
C GLU A 58 -2.69 8.11 11.07
N GLU A 59 -2.25 8.54 12.25
CA GLU A 59 -3.05 8.42 13.46
C GLU A 59 -4.23 9.38 13.42
N SER A 60 -5.43 8.82 13.54
CA SER A 60 -6.70 9.56 13.44
C SER A 60 -7.60 9.24 14.63
N PRO A 61 -7.28 9.76 15.84
CA PRO A 61 -8.08 9.50 17.02
C PRO A 61 -9.48 10.08 16.87
N GLY A 62 -10.49 9.26 17.15
CA GLY A 62 -11.89 9.63 17.01
C GLY A 62 -12.54 9.27 15.68
N VAL A 63 -11.76 8.80 14.70
CA VAL A 63 -12.27 8.16 13.49
C VAL A 63 -12.70 6.73 13.83
N VAL A 64 -13.73 6.22 13.17
CA VAL A 64 -14.33 4.93 13.51
C VAL A 64 -13.93 3.84 12.50
N PRO A 65 -13.88 2.56 12.94
CA PRO A 65 -13.66 1.45 12.03
C PRO A 65 -14.70 1.37 10.91
N VAL A 66 -14.30 0.83 9.78
CA VAL A 66 -15.20 0.53 8.65
C VAL A 66 -16.22 -0.54 9.07
N GLN A 67 -17.45 -0.37 8.64
CA GLN A 67 -18.48 -1.40 8.74
C GLN A 67 -18.59 -2.16 7.41
N GLY A 68 -18.35 -3.47 7.45
CA GLY A 68 -18.37 -4.32 6.27
C GLY A 68 -17.06 -4.23 5.46
N VAL A 69 -17.17 -4.03 4.16
CA VAL A 69 -16.02 -4.04 3.25
C VAL A 69 -15.26 -2.72 3.28
N LYS A 70 -13.96 -2.77 3.54
CA LYS A 70 -13.03 -1.63 3.45
C LYS A 70 -12.74 -1.27 1.99
N LYS A 71 -12.32 -0.02 1.73
CA LYS A 71 -11.72 0.35 0.44
C LYS A 71 -10.42 -0.42 0.21
N HIS A 72 -9.63 -0.62 1.27
CA HIS A 72 -8.48 -1.51 1.23
C HIS A 72 -8.92 -2.96 1.15
N GLY A 73 -8.55 -3.65 0.07
CA GLY A 73 -8.73 -5.09 -0.08
C GLY A 73 -7.53 -5.85 0.47
N ARG A 74 -6.36 -5.62 -0.15
CA ARG A 74 -5.08 -6.26 0.25
C ARG A 74 -3.92 -5.45 -0.31
N THR A 75 -2.79 -5.44 0.39
CA THR A 75 -1.51 -4.97 -0.14
C THR A 75 -0.53 -6.13 -0.23
N VAL A 76 0.07 -6.32 -1.42
CA VAL A 76 1.14 -7.31 -1.63
C VAL A 76 2.49 -6.60 -1.50
N ILE A 77 3.31 -7.13 -0.62
CA ILE A 77 4.65 -6.63 -0.31
C ILE A 77 5.66 -7.70 -0.65
N GLN A 78 6.62 -7.33 -1.49
CA GLN A 78 7.74 -8.20 -1.84
C GLN A 78 8.98 -7.84 -1.01
N ALA A 79 9.59 -8.86 -0.41
CA ALA A 79 10.83 -8.77 0.34
C ALA A 79 11.78 -9.93 -0.03
N ASP A 80 12.95 -9.96 0.58
CA ASP A 80 13.90 -11.05 0.41
C ASP A 80 13.36 -12.36 1.00
N GLU A 81 13.71 -13.49 0.39
CA GLU A 81 13.20 -14.82 0.77
C GLU A 81 13.66 -15.22 2.17
N ASP A 82 14.95 -15.07 2.47
CA ASP A 82 15.53 -15.40 3.76
C ASP A 82 14.87 -14.52 4.86
N GLU A 83 14.57 -13.25 4.56
CA GLU A 83 13.92 -12.33 5.49
C GLU A 83 12.45 -12.72 5.77
N ILE A 84 11.72 -13.21 4.75
CA ILE A 84 10.35 -13.75 4.93
C ILE A 84 10.37 -14.98 5.82
N GLU A 85 11.32 -15.89 5.64
CA GLU A 85 11.48 -17.06 6.51
C GLU A 85 11.78 -16.65 7.96
N GLN A 86 12.61 -15.63 8.18
CA GLN A 86 12.90 -15.11 9.52
C GLN A 86 11.68 -14.44 10.18
N LEU A 87 10.82 -13.77 9.40
CA LEU A 87 9.54 -13.27 9.91
C LEU A 87 8.62 -14.40 10.35
N LEU A 88 8.56 -15.48 9.56
CA LEU A 88 7.78 -16.68 9.87
C LEU A 88 8.33 -17.40 11.10
N ALA A 89 9.66 -17.53 11.25
CA ALA A 89 10.30 -18.11 12.43
C ALA A 89 9.88 -17.42 13.73
N ARG A 90 9.72 -16.09 13.69
CA ARG A 90 9.37 -15.29 14.88
C ARG A 90 7.87 -15.19 15.15
N ASN A 91 7.05 -15.15 14.10
CA ASN A 91 5.67 -14.69 14.22
C ASN A 91 4.66 -15.63 13.56
N LEU A 92 4.96 -16.90 13.41
CA LEU A 92 4.08 -17.87 12.75
C LEU A 92 2.67 -17.94 13.37
N ASP A 93 2.55 -17.70 14.66
CA ASP A 93 1.27 -17.64 15.39
C ASP A 93 0.41 -16.43 15.00
N GLN A 94 1.04 -15.30 14.60
CA GLN A 94 0.37 -14.06 14.20
C GLN A 94 0.02 -14.02 12.70
N VAL A 95 0.54 -14.96 11.91
CA VAL A 95 0.19 -15.14 10.51
C VAL A 95 -1.24 -15.66 10.37
N THR A 96 -2.04 -15.06 9.50
CA THR A 96 -3.41 -15.48 9.25
C THR A 96 -3.46 -16.70 8.33
N HIS A 97 -2.76 -16.63 7.20
CA HIS A 97 -2.63 -17.70 6.21
C HIS A 97 -1.17 -17.85 5.82
N LEU A 98 -0.71 -19.09 5.75
CA LEU A 98 0.62 -19.45 5.27
C LEU A 98 0.49 -20.14 3.91
N TYR A 99 1.34 -19.73 2.98
CA TYR A 99 1.34 -20.28 1.62
C TYR A 99 2.75 -20.74 1.21
N GLN A 100 2.76 -21.76 0.38
CA GLN A 100 3.90 -22.11 -0.44
C GLN A 100 3.67 -21.64 -1.87
N VAL A 101 4.67 -21.06 -2.50
CA VAL A 101 4.66 -20.61 -3.88
C VAL A 101 5.99 -20.98 -4.53
N LYS A 102 5.98 -21.93 -5.47
CA LYS A 102 7.20 -22.55 -6.01
C LYS A 102 8.03 -23.17 -4.88
N ASP A 103 9.27 -22.71 -4.73
CA ASP A 103 10.17 -23.17 -3.65
C ASP A 103 10.25 -22.16 -2.49
N SER A 104 9.41 -21.12 -2.50
CA SER A 104 9.42 -20.02 -1.53
C SER A 104 8.18 -20.02 -0.65
N TRP A 105 8.25 -19.23 0.45
CA TRP A 105 7.13 -19.00 1.35
C TRP A 105 6.47 -17.65 1.11
N ALA A 106 5.18 -17.59 1.42
CA ALA A 106 4.41 -16.38 1.48
C ALA A 106 3.42 -16.46 2.64
N PHE A 107 3.03 -15.31 3.20
CA PHE A 107 2.05 -15.30 4.28
C PHE A 107 1.16 -14.07 4.26
N GLU A 108 -0.06 -14.24 4.75
CA GLU A 108 -0.94 -13.11 5.06
C GLU A 108 -0.92 -12.81 6.56
N ALA A 109 -0.95 -11.52 6.87
CA ALA A 109 -1.15 -11.00 8.21
C ALA A 109 -2.15 -9.84 8.18
N VAL A 110 -2.88 -9.65 9.27
CA VAL A 110 -3.95 -8.66 9.38
C VAL A 110 -3.59 -7.67 10.49
N SER A 111 -3.62 -6.38 10.13
CA SER A 111 -3.34 -5.29 11.07
C SER A 111 -4.43 -5.13 12.13
N PRO A 112 -4.18 -4.38 13.23
CA PRO A 112 -5.21 -4.03 14.21
C PRO A 112 -6.45 -3.38 13.60
N GLU A 113 -6.29 -2.67 12.48
CA GLU A 113 -7.39 -2.02 11.75
C GLU A 113 -8.03 -2.92 10.69
N ASN A 114 -7.71 -4.22 10.67
CA ASN A 114 -8.17 -5.20 9.69
C ASN A 114 -7.69 -4.94 8.24
N ASP A 115 -6.51 -4.35 8.08
CA ASP A 115 -5.86 -4.27 6.78
C ASP A 115 -5.07 -5.55 6.49
N VAL A 116 -5.27 -6.13 5.30
CA VAL A 116 -4.66 -7.40 4.91
C VAL A 116 -3.36 -7.14 4.14
N PHE A 117 -2.28 -7.77 4.58
CA PHE A 117 -0.98 -7.72 3.93
C PHE A 117 -0.54 -9.12 3.53
N LEU A 118 -0.18 -9.29 2.26
CA LEU A 118 0.44 -10.51 1.74
C LEU A 118 1.93 -10.25 1.53
N MET A 119 2.77 -10.97 2.26
CA MET A 119 4.23 -10.95 2.14
C MET A 119 4.66 -12.04 1.18
N VAL A 120 5.48 -11.71 0.18
CA VAL A 120 5.97 -12.64 -0.85
C VAL A 120 7.44 -12.41 -1.17
N ALA A 121 8.18 -13.48 -1.52
CA ALA A 121 9.54 -13.37 -2.05
C ALA A 121 9.58 -13.38 -3.59
N VAL A 122 8.52 -13.81 -4.23
CA VAL A 122 8.45 -14.06 -5.68
C VAL A 122 7.82 -12.89 -6.44
N ASN A 123 8.09 -12.83 -7.75
CA ASN A 123 7.44 -11.84 -8.64
C ASN A 123 6.08 -12.27 -9.16
N ASP A 124 5.72 -13.53 -8.99
CA ASP A 124 4.44 -14.09 -9.43
C ASP A 124 3.86 -14.93 -8.30
N TRP A 125 2.77 -14.44 -7.72
CA TRP A 125 2.04 -15.02 -6.60
C TRP A 125 0.66 -15.53 -6.99
N SER A 126 0.45 -15.85 -8.28
CA SER A 126 -0.85 -16.38 -8.77
C SER A 126 -1.14 -17.80 -8.27
N ASP A 127 -0.09 -18.59 -8.00
CA ASP A 127 -0.18 -20.00 -7.67
C ASP A 127 0.13 -20.30 -6.19
N LEU A 128 -0.39 -19.47 -5.27
CA LEU A 128 -0.27 -19.69 -3.82
C LEU A 128 -1.00 -20.97 -3.40
N THR A 129 -0.31 -21.86 -2.71
CA THR A 129 -0.89 -23.08 -2.11
C THR A 129 -0.88 -22.94 -0.60
N GLU A 130 -2.05 -22.94 0.01
CA GLU A 130 -2.16 -22.82 1.47
C GLU A 130 -1.60 -24.06 2.18
N VAL A 131 -0.82 -23.81 3.24
CA VAL A 131 -0.15 -24.83 4.05
C VAL A 131 -0.57 -24.68 5.52
N ALA A 132 -0.80 -25.79 6.21
CA ALA A 132 -1.11 -25.72 7.63
C ALA A 132 0.15 -25.34 8.44
N LYS A 133 0.04 -24.32 9.27
CA LYS A 133 1.16 -23.84 10.09
C LYS A 133 1.76 -24.91 11.02
N ALA A 134 0.96 -25.93 11.39
CA ALA A 134 1.42 -27.03 12.22
C ALA A 134 2.36 -28.02 11.49
N ASP A 135 2.43 -27.95 10.17
CA ASP A 135 3.21 -28.86 9.33
C ASP A 135 4.60 -28.30 8.96
N VAL A 136 4.92 -27.11 9.47
CA VAL A 136 6.18 -26.40 9.15
C VAL A 136 6.89 -25.94 10.40
N ASP A 137 8.20 -25.83 10.30
CA ASP A 137 9.07 -25.24 11.32
C ASP A 137 10.13 -24.38 10.61
N PHE A 138 10.46 -23.25 11.19
CA PHE A 138 11.42 -22.30 10.65
C PHE A 138 12.52 -22.05 11.68
N ASP A 139 13.77 -22.10 11.22
CA ASP A 139 14.93 -21.82 12.08
C ASP A 139 15.07 -20.31 12.32
N GLU A 140 15.02 -19.91 13.59
CA GLU A 140 15.23 -18.52 13.98
C GLU A 140 16.72 -18.17 13.93
N GLY A 141 17.05 -17.11 13.17
CA GLY A 141 18.39 -16.56 13.02
C GLY A 141 18.53 -15.14 13.61
N GLU A 142 19.70 -14.55 13.42
CA GLU A 142 19.92 -13.13 13.70
C GLU A 142 19.20 -12.30 12.59
N PHE A 143 18.15 -11.60 12.99
CA PHE A 143 17.34 -10.80 12.09
C PHE A 143 16.84 -9.53 12.76
N SER A 144 17.10 -8.38 12.18
CA SER A 144 16.69 -7.06 12.71
C SER A 144 15.39 -6.52 12.11
N GLY A 145 14.87 -7.18 11.09
CA GLY A 145 13.73 -6.76 10.27
C GLY A 145 14.14 -6.68 8.79
N LEU A 146 13.18 -6.41 7.92
CA LEU A 146 13.40 -6.34 6.46
C LEU A 146 14.48 -5.31 6.13
N SER A 147 15.45 -5.66 5.31
CA SER A 147 16.45 -4.72 4.79
C SER A 147 15.81 -3.67 3.89
N ASP A 148 15.01 -4.10 2.91
CA ASP A 148 14.13 -3.27 2.09
C ASP A 148 12.92 -4.11 1.65
N PHE A 149 11.90 -3.46 1.09
CA PHE A 149 10.74 -4.10 0.51
C PHE A 149 10.10 -3.22 -0.55
N ALA A 150 9.25 -3.81 -1.37
CA ALA A 150 8.50 -3.10 -2.38
C ALA A 150 7.01 -3.43 -2.31
N VAL A 151 6.16 -2.42 -2.37
CA VAL A 151 4.72 -2.60 -2.61
C VAL A 151 4.55 -2.98 -4.07
N LYS A 152 3.99 -4.16 -4.33
CA LYS A 152 3.78 -4.72 -5.67
C LYS A 152 2.35 -4.65 -6.13
N GLU A 153 1.41 -4.70 -5.21
CA GLU A 153 -0.01 -4.62 -5.52
C GLU A 153 -0.77 -3.91 -4.40
N VAL A 154 -1.72 -3.09 -4.77
CA VAL A 154 -2.76 -2.59 -3.86
C VAL A 154 -4.11 -2.96 -4.46
N GLN A 155 -4.84 -3.82 -3.77
CA GLN A 155 -6.21 -4.16 -4.11
C GLN A 155 -7.15 -3.14 -3.49
N ILE A 156 -7.99 -2.54 -4.32
CA ILE A 156 -8.95 -1.50 -3.94
C ILE A 156 -10.35 -2.01 -4.19
N ASN A 157 -11.15 -2.08 -3.14
CA ASN A 157 -12.57 -2.38 -3.27
C ASN A 157 -13.33 -1.13 -3.73
N ILE A 158 -14.12 -1.27 -4.77
CA ILE A 158 -14.85 -0.17 -5.41
C ILE A 158 -16.36 -0.47 -5.43
N ALA A 159 -17.18 0.56 -5.20
CA ALA A 159 -18.63 0.44 -5.29
C ALA A 159 -19.10 0.27 -6.74
N GLU A 160 -18.45 0.95 -7.69
CA GLU A 160 -18.84 0.98 -9.09
C GLU A 160 -17.63 0.86 -10.03
N LYS A 161 -17.78 0.09 -11.11
CA LYS A 161 -16.70 -0.09 -12.13
C LYS A 161 -16.30 1.21 -12.84
N SER A 162 -17.16 2.21 -12.88
CA SER A 162 -16.88 3.53 -13.42
C SER A 162 -15.67 4.20 -12.77
N ILE A 163 -15.38 3.87 -11.50
CA ILE A 163 -14.24 4.37 -10.74
C ILE A 163 -12.91 4.02 -11.42
N ILE A 164 -12.78 2.84 -12.02
CA ILE A 164 -11.58 2.43 -12.76
C ILE A 164 -11.26 3.45 -13.85
N SER A 165 -12.28 3.96 -14.56
CA SER A 165 -12.09 4.94 -15.62
C SER A 165 -11.54 6.28 -15.12
N GLU A 166 -11.79 6.65 -13.89
CA GLU A 166 -11.20 7.87 -13.30
C GLU A 166 -9.70 7.67 -13.02
N TYR A 167 -9.33 6.51 -12.46
CA TYR A 167 -7.90 6.15 -12.32
C TYR A 167 -7.18 6.12 -13.68
N GLU A 168 -7.81 5.52 -14.72
CA GLU A 168 -7.25 5.50 -16.07
C GLU A 168 -6.99 6.91 -16.63
N LYS A 169 -7.93 7.84 -16.41
CA LYS A 169 -7.81 9.24 -16.89
C LYS A 169 -6.67 9.96 -16.18
N ILE A 170 -6.56 9.80 -14.85
CA ILE A 170 -5.54 10.48 -14.04
C ILE A 170 -4.16 9.87 -14.31
N LEU A 171 -4.04 8.55 -14.24
CA LEU A 171 -2.76 7.86 -14.36
C LEU A 171 -2.29 7.68 -15.81
N GLY A 172 -3.19 7.89 -16.76
CA GLY A 172 -2.88 7.80 -18.20
C GLY A 172 -2.62 6.38 -18.70
N VAL A 173 -3.08 5.38 -17.95
CA VAL A 173 -2.92 3.95 -18.23
C VAL A 173 -4.27 3.32 -18.45
N LYS A 174 -4.36 2.36 -19.35
CA LYS A 174 -5.58 1.60 -19.59
C LYS A 174 -5.59 0.33 -18.75
N ALA A 175 -6.71 0.11 -18.06
CA ALA A 175 -6.93 -1.11 -17.32
C ALA A 175 -7.07 -2.32 -18.25
N GLN A 176 -6.50 -3.43 -17.85
CA GLN A 176 -6.74 -4.75 -18.43
C GLN A 176 -7.72 -5.50 -17.51
N GLY A 177 -9.00 -5.43 -17.85
CA GLY A 177 -10.04 -5.89 -16.96
C GLY A 177 -10.17 -5.01 -15.72
N ASN A 178 -9.77 -5.53 -14.58
CA ASN A 178 -9.77 -4.83 -13.30
C ASN A 178 -8.34 -4.46 -12.79
N LEU A 179 -7.33 -4.62 -13.63
CA LEU A 179 -5.92 -4.38 -13.32
C LEU A 179 -5.41 -3.15 -14.05
N LEU A 180 -4.81 -2.21 -13.31
CA LEU A 180 -3.91 -1.17 -13.83
C LEU A 180 -2.47 -1.56 -13.50
N ASP A 181 -1.65 -1.80 -14.52
CA ASP A 181 -0.22 -2.04 -14.37
C ASP A 181 0.56 -0.72 -14.50
N LEU A 182 1.22 -0.32 -13.43
CA LEU A 182 2.03 0.89 -13.32
C LEU A 182 3.54 0.54 -13.34
N SER A 183 3.97 -0.30 -14.27
CA SER A 183 5.38 -0.72 -14.43
C SER A 183 5.95 -1.44 -13.20
N GLY A 184 5.22 -2.42 -12.70
CA GLY A 184 5.64 -3.26 -11.57
C GLY A 184 4.94 -2.96 -10.25
N LEU A 185 4.03 -1.98 -10.25
CA LEU A 185 3.01 -1.81 -9.24
C LEU A 185 1.64 -2.10 -9.88
N HIS A 186 0.87 -2.97 -9.30
CA HIS A 186 -0.47 -3.31 -9.72
C HIS A 186 -1.52 -2.62 -8.83
N LEU A 187 -2.46 -1.90 -9.44
CA LEU A 187 -3.70 -1.52 -8.77
C LEU A 187 -4.80 -2.47 -9.25
N VAL A 188 -5.34 -3.27 -8.35
CA VAL A 188 -6.38 -4.27 -8.65
C VAL A 188 -7.70 -3.81 -8.06
N PHE A 189 -8.72 -3.67 -8.89
CA PHE A 189 -10.03 -3.17 -8.48
C PHE A 189 -11.03 -4.31 -8.32
N CYS A 190 -11.61 -4.45 -7.12
CA CYS A 190 -12.64 -5.44 -6.82
C CYS A 190 -13.97 -4.73 -6.55
N GLN A 191 -14.97 -4.99 -7.40
CA GLN A 191 -16.31 -4.45 -7.14
C GLN A 191 -16.95 -5.18 -5.98
N ASN A 192 -17.37 -4.41 -4.98
CA ASN A 192 -17.99 -4.90 -3.76
C ASN A 192 -19.15 -3.99 -3.33
N ASP A 193 -20.00 -4.53 -2.47
CA ASP A 193 -21.06 -3.80 -1.79
C ASP A 193 -20.66 -3.59 -0.32
N GLY A 194 -20.64 -2.35 0.13
CA GLY A 194 -20.36 -2.00 1.52
C GLY A 194 -20.84 -0.58 1.82
N PRO A 195 -21.46 -0.36 2.99
CA PRO A 195 -22.03 0.95 3.34
C PRO A 195 -20.96 2.05 3.41
N ASP A 196 -19.74 1.69 3.77
CA ASP A 196 -18.64 2.64 3.99
C ASP A 196 -17.70 2.79 2.79
N LEU A 197 -17.90 2.05 1.68
CA LEU A 197 -17.07 2.19 0.48
C LEU A 197 -17.08 3.61 -0.12
N THR A 198 -18.14 4.36 0.12
CA THR A 198 -18.28 5.76 -0.33
C THR A 198 -18.19 6.77 0.82
N ALA A 199 -17.82 6.33 2.03
CA ALA A 199 -17.61 7.23 3.16
C ALA A 199 -16.40 8.16 2.91
N ASN A 200 -16.43 9.36 3.49
CA ASN A 200 -15.29 10.25 3.42
C ASN A 200 -14.07 9.61 4.10
N MET A 201 -12.88 9.89 3.58
CA MET A 201 -11.64 9.31 4.09
C MET A 201 -11.30 9.76 5.52
N ASP A 202 -11.85 10.88 5.98
CA ASP A 202 -11.68 11.41 7.33
C ASP A 202 -12.68 10.87 8.35
N GLU A 203 -13.62 10.01 7.91
CA GLU A 203 -14.66 9.41 8.76
C GLU A 203 -14.34 7.96 9.15
N LYS A 204 -13.46 7.27 8.41
CA LYS A 204 -13.21 5.83 8.53
C LYS A 204 -11.73 5.48 8.59
N LEU A 205 -11.43 4.44 9.39
CA LEU A 205 -10.08 3.83 9.45
C LEU A 205 -9.91 2.90 8.24
N ASP A 206 -9.30 3.42 7.17
CA ASP A 206 -9.19 2.73 5.89
C ASP A 206 -7.98 3.24 5.09
N LEU A 207 -7.77 2.70 3.91
CA LEU A 207 -6.86 3.26 2.90
C LEU A 207 -7.33 4.67 2.52
N MET A 208 -6.53 5.67 2.79
CA MET A 208 -6.88 7.07 2.56
C MET A 208 -6.28 7.64 1.28
N LEU A 209 -5.07 7.23 0.94
CA LEU A 209 -4.35 7.77 -0.21
C LEU A 209 -3.36 6.77 -0.84
N LEU A 210 -3.02 7.05 -2.09
CA LEU A 210 -1.83 6.49 -2.75
C LEU A 210 -0.89 7.65 -3.08
N ARG A 211 0.30 7.68 -2.47
CA ARG A 211 1.33 8.70 -2.74
C ARG A 211 2.34 8.14 -3.74
N PHE A 212 2.37 8.70 -4.92
CA PHE A 212 3.32 8.40 -5.98
C PHE A 212 4.52 9.33 -5.88
N GLN A 213 5.68 8.81 -5.58
CA GLN A 213 6.91 9.56 -5.73
C GLN A 213 7.33 9.54 -7.19
N VAL A 214 7.61 10.72 -7.72
CA VAL A 214 8.02 10.90 -9.11
C VAL A 214 9.40 11.54 -9.21
N SER A 215 10.07 11.25 -10.31
CA SER A 215 11.38 11.83 -10.62
C SER A 215 11.38 13.36 -10.44
N PRO A 216 12.45 13.96 -9.88
CA PRO A 216 12.59 15.41 -9.75
C PRO A 216 12.42 16.16 -11.08
N SER A 217 12.73 15.53 -12.21
CA SER A 217 12.59 16.10 -13.56
C SER A 217 11.15 16.09 -14.09
N PHE A 218 10.23 15.35 -13.48
CA PHE A 218 8.84 15.28 -13.91
C PHE A 218 8.14 16.64 -13.76
N ASP A 219 7.46 17.13 -14.82
CA ASP A 219 6.75 18.40 -14.77
C ASP A 219 5.36 18.25 -14.16
N LEU A 220 5.27 18.36 -12.81
CA LEU A 220 3.99 18.29 -12.09
C LEU A 220 3.03 19.43 -12.45
N ALA A 221 3.54 20.62 -12.82
CA ALA A 221 2.66 21.73 -13.21
C ALA A 221 1.97 21.45 -14.54
N GLN A 222 2.73 20.97 -15.53
CA GLN A 222 2.15 20.56 -16.80
C GLN A 222 1.20 19.38 -16.61
N PHE A 223 1.60 18.39 -15.81
CA PHE A 223 0.75 17.23 -15.52
C PHE A 223 -0.58 17.65 -14.89
N ALA A 224 -0.56 18.56 -13.91
CA ALA A 224 -1.78 19.09 -13.28
C ALA A 224 -2.68 19.84 -14.29
N ASN A 225 -2.10 20.62 -15.22
CA ASN A 225 -2.86 21.33 -16.24
C ASN A 225 -3.53 20.39 -17.26
N ASP A 226 -2.96 19.21 -17.49
CA ASP A 226 -3.50 18.21 -18.45
C ASP A 226 -4.62 17.36 -17.83
N LEU A 227 -4.83 17.43 -16.52
CA LEU A 227 -5.84 16.64 -15.82
C LEU A 227 -7.22 17.29 -15.93
N PRO A 228 -8.26 16.51 -16.25
CA PRO A 228 -9.64 17.01 -16.35
C PRO A 228 -10.33 17.13 -14.97
N ASN A 229 -9.56 17.29 -13.88
CA ASN A 229 -10.09 17.28 -12.53
C ASN A 229 -10.09 18.69 -11.93
N GLU A 230 -11.28 19.14 -11.48
CA GLU A 230 -11.44 20.43 -10.80
C GLU A 230 -11.03 20.40 -9.32
N LYS A 231 -10.93 19.19 -8.73
CA LYS A 231 -10.57 18.98 -7.31
C LYS A 231 -9.12 18.56 -7.18
N LEU A 232 -8.22 19.46 -7.55
CA LEU A 232 -6.79 19.25 -7.38
C LEU A 232 -6.16 20.39 -6.59
N TYR A 233 -5.12 20.06 -5.85
CA TYR A 233 -4.26 20.99 -5.17
C TYR A 233 -2.83 20.85 -5.70
N LEU A 234 -2.26 21.91 -6.23
CA LEU A 234 -0.86 21.98 -6.61
C LEU A 234 -0.16 22.99 -5.71
N ASP A 235 0.92 22.61 -5.03
CA ASP A 235 1.70 23.51 -4.22
C ASP A 235 2.44 24.57 -5.08
N LYS A 236 2.76 25.74 -4.47
CA LYS A 236 3.39 26.88 -5.18
C LYS A 236 4.71 26.55 -5.87
N LYS A 237 5.41 25.52 -5.43
CA LYS A 237 6.70 25.09 -5.98
C LYS A 237 6.57 23.94 -6.97
N ALA A 238 5.35 23.48 -7.25
CA ALA A 238 5.05 22.32 -8.05
C ALA A 238 5.84 21.05 -7.64
N LYS A 239 5.93 20.83 -6.32
CA LYS A 239 6.56 19.65 -5.73
C LYS A 239 5.54 18.61 -5.29
N THR A 240 4.32 19.05 -4.96
CA THR A 240 3.23 18.21 -4.51
C THR A 240 1.97 18.56 -5.28
N LEU A 241 1.34 17.53 -5.83
CA LEU A 241 0.01 17.57 -6.42
C LEU A 241 -0.85 16.55 -5.68
N ALA A 242 -1.98 16.97 -5.13
CA ALA A 242 -3.00 16.10 -4.55
C ALA A 242 -4.29 16.19 -5.37
N ILE A 243 -4.96 15.07 -5.55
CA ILE A 243 -6.17 14.94 -6.37
C ILE A 243 -7.19 14.10 -5.61
N ASP A 244 -8.36 14.69 -5.34
CA ASP A 244 -9.49 13.90 -4.85
C ASP A 244 -10.02 13.01 -5.97
N ILE A 245 -10.20 11.74 -5.68
CA ILE A 245 -10.77 10.76 -6.60
C ILE A 245 -12.10 10.22 -6.08
N PRO A 246 -12.93 9.58 -6.91
CA PRO A 246 -14.13 8.91 -6.47
C PRO A 246 -13.88 7.97 -5.29
N GLN A 247 -14.89 7.75 -4.46
CA GLN A 247 -14.84 7.05 -3.18
C GLN A 247 -14.05 7.79 -2.09
N HIS A 248 -13.80 9.09 -2.27
CA HIS A 248 -13.14 9.92 -1.26
C HIS A 248 -11.79 9.33 -0.81
N MET A 249 -10.97 8.97 -1.77
CA MET A 249 -9.54 8.72 -1.61
C MET A 249 -8.76 9.83 -2.31
N GLU A 250 -7.49 9.93 -2.02
CA GLU A 250 -6.59 10.88 -2.67
C GLU A 250 -5.48 10.19 -3.43
N LEU A 251 -5.10 10.75 -4.58
CA LEU A 251 -3.85 10.45 -5.26
C LEU A 251 -2.90 11.63 -5.08
N TRP A 252 -1.75 11.35 -4.49
CA TRP A 252 -0.70 12.33 -4.30
C TRP A 252 0.48 12.03 -5.22
N PHE A 253 0.99 13.07 -5.86
CA PHE A 253 2.20 13.01 -6.68
C PHE A 253 3.23 13.94 -6.06
N THR A 254 4.37 13.38 -5.63
CA THR A 254 5.39 14.14 -4.92
C THR A 254 6.75 13.95 -5.57
N LYS A 255 7.51 15.02 -5.74
CA LYS A 255 8.91 14.94 -6.15
C LYS A 255 9.77 14.54 -4.96
N GLN A 256 10.79 13.70 -5.18
CA GLN A 256 11.75 13.34 -4.12
C GLN A 256 12.40 14.56 -3.49
N GLY A 257 12.65 14.49 -2.18
CA GLY A 257 13.38 15.49 -1.43
C GLY A 257 12.49 16.46 -0.63
N LEU A 258 11.43 15.93 -0.06
CA LEU A 258 10.80 16.55 1.12
C LEU A 258 11.41 15.97 2.37
#